data_66fdaf000f1ded6b58aa4879989ae4d3
#
_entry.id   66fdaf000f1ded6b58aa4879989ae4d3
#
_cell.length_a   1.000
_cell.length_b   1.000
_cell.length_c   1.000
_cell.angle_alpha   90.00
_cell.angle_beta   90.00
_cell.angle_gamma   90.00
#
_symmetry.space_group_name_H-M   'P 1'
#
loop_
_entity.id
_entity.type
_entity.pdbx_description
1 polymer ?
#
loop_
_entity_poly.entity_id
_entity_poly.type
_entity_poly.pdbx_seq_one_letter_code
_entity_poly.pdbx_strand_id
1 'polypeptide(L)'
;MDVQVNTGSPKRLPQVPTEEEISKYYEAVWKSRNMKHVVMIKTLLYTGVRVTELIHIKLSDIDFDRCQMRINEGKGKKDRIVPYPTAFRETLAIHVDNSRKNKQTYLFESSWKKPYTDRGIRKILAQYTQKSGIEHSISPHKLRHFLFTWMKKQGVDDALLQPYSGHESRQSLEMYSKLSLNDAQTVYDSKIKDFPV
;
A
#
# COMPACT_ATOMS: atom_id res chain seq x y z
N MET A 1 -43.38 -17.60 21.79
CA MET A 1 -42.69 -17.01 20.63
C MET A 1 -41.34 -16.51 21.13
N ASP A 2 -40.31 -17.32 21.03
CA ASP A 2 -38.98 -17.01 21.49
C ASP A 2 -38.24 -16.21 20.40
N VAL A 3 -37.93 -14.95 20.70
CA VAL A 3 -37.13 -14.09 19.85
C VAL A 3 -35.67 -14.53 20.02
N GLN A 4 -35.13 -15.26 19.05
CA GLN A 4 -33.70 -15.54 18.99
C GLN A 4 -32.93 -14.22 18.74
N VAL A 5 -32.31 -13.69 19.78
CA VAL A 5 -31.35 -12.58 19.68
C VAL A 5 -30.07 -13.15 19.07
N ASN A 6 -29.84 -12.82 17.81
CA ASN A 6 -28.63 -13.19 17.08
C ASN A 6 -27.43 -12.37 17.65
N THR A 7 -26.75 -12.91 18.67
CA THR A 7 -25.54 -12.33 19.26
C THR A 7 -24.37 -12.57 18.31
N GLY A 8 -24.22 -11.68 17.33
CA GLY A 8 -23.05 -11.64 16.47
C GLY A 8 -21.80 -11.52 17.35
N SER A 9 -20.82 -12.42 17.12
CA SER A 9 -19.54 -12.42 17.82
C SER A 9 -18.93 -11.01 17.81
N PRO A 10 -18.37 -10.50 18.92
CA PRO A 10 -17.79 -9.17 18.95
C PRO A 10 -16.71 -9.06 17.88
N LYS A 11 -16.86 -8.12 16.93
CA LYS A 11 -15.86 -7.84 15.91
C LYS A 11 -14.58 -7.40 16.62
N ARG A 12 -13.60 -8.29 16.69
CA ARG A 12 -12.26 -7.93 17.18
C ARG A 12 -11.73 -6.78 16.32
N LEU A 13 -11.32 -5.70 16.98
CA LEU A 13 -10.65 -4.59 16.29
C LEU A 13 -9.45 -5.14 15.50
N PRO A 14 -9.25 -4.69 14.25
CA PRO A 14 -8.11 -5.12 13.46
C PRO A 14 -6.83 -4.77 14.22
N GLN A 15 -5.97 -5.77 14.44
CA GLN A 15 -4.67 -5.55 15.04
C GLN A 15 -3.77 -4.84 14.03
N VAL A 16 -3.55 -3.54 14.24
CA VAL A 16 -2.67 -2.70 13.44
C VAL A 16 -1.25 -2.82 14.02
N PRO A 17 -0.22 -3.07 13.19
CA PRO A 17 1.16 -3.07 13.65
C PRO A 17 1.55 -1.72 14.27
N THR A 18 2.46 -1.73 15.24
CA THR A 18 3.06 -0.51 15.77
C THR A 18 4.13 0.04 14.83
N GLU A 19 4.54 1.31 15.05
CA GLU A 19 5.63 1.92 14.27
C GLU A 19 6.95 1.17 14.49
N GLU A 20 7.21 0.71 15.71
CA GLU A 20 8.40 -0.10 16.03
C GLU A 20 8.38 -1.44 15.29
N GLU A 21 7.23 -2.12 15.22
CA GLU A 21 7.08 -3.36 14.47
C GLU A 21 7.30 -3.15 12.98
N ILE A 22 6.76 -2.08 12.40
CA ILE A 22 6.98 -1.74 10.99
C ILE A 22 8.45 -1.43 10.73
N SER A 23 9.11 -0.70 11.62
CA SER A 23 10.55 -0.40 11.49
C SER A 23 11.39 -1.68 11.53
N LYS A 24 11.17 -2.57 12.50
CA LYS A 24 11.85 -3.88 12.59
C LYS A 24 11.58 -4.75 11.34
N TYR A 25 10.32 -4.75 10.90
CA TYR A 25 9.93 -5.47 9.69
C TYR A 25 10.67 -4.98 8.46
N TYR A 26 10.69 -3.66 8.26
CA TYR A 26 11.37 -3.07 7.12
C TYR A 26 12.89 -3.26 7.18
N GLU A 27 13.49 -3.21 8.37
CA GLU A 27 14.91 -3.50 8.55
C GLU A 27 15.26 -4.94 8.08
N ALA A 28 14.43 -5.93 8.42
CA ALA A 28 14.60 -7.29 7.95
C ALA A 28 14.48 -7.41 6.42
N VAL A 29 13.58 -6.63 5.82
CA VAL A 29 13.44 -6.52 4.36
C VAL A 29 14.70 -5.93 3.74
N TRP A 30 15.18 -4.81 4.28
CA TRP A 30 16.38 -4.12 3.79
C TRP A 30 17.63 -4.98 3.90
N LYS A 31 17.85 -5.65 5.02
CA LYS A 31 18.97 -6.59 5.25
C LYS A 31 18.98 -7.76 4.26
N SER A 32 17.85 -8.09 3.66
CA SER A 32 17.78 -9.17 2.66
C SER A 32 18.50 -8.84 1.35
N ARG A 33 18.78 -7.57 1.09
CA ARG A 33 19.33 -7.03 -0.16
C ARG A 33 18.54 -7.42 -1.43
N ASN A 34 17.32 -7.91 -1.27
CA ASN A 34 16.44 -8.21 -2.39
C ASN A 34 15.67 -6.94 -2.80
N MET A 35 16.23 -6.17 -3.72
CA MET A 35 15.65 -4.89 -4.14
C MET A 35 14.23 -5.00 -4.69
N LYS A 36 13.88 -6.10 -5.35
CA LYS A 36 12.49 -6.35 -5.80
C LYS A 36 11.54 -6.41 -4.61
N HIS A 37 11.90 -7.10 -3.53
CA HIS A 37 11.09 -7.18 -2.32
C HIS A 37 11.06 -5.84 -1.57
N VAL A 38 12.18 -5.12 -1.52
CA VAL A 38 12.23 -3.76 -0.96
C VAL A 38 11.23 -2.85 -1.66
N VAL A 39 11.27 -2.78 -2.99
CA VAL A 39 10.34 -1.96 -3.78
C VAL A 39 8.89 -2.42 -3.59
N MET A 40 8.64 -3.73 -3.59
CA MET A 40 7.30 -4.29 -3.39
C MET A 40 6.70 -3.90 -2.05
N ILE A 41 7.47 -4.01 -0.97
CA ILE A 41 7.00 -3.70 0.38
C ILE A 41 6.86 -2.20 0.58
N LYS A 42 7.79 -1.39 0.06
CA LYS A 42 7.64 0.07 0.03
C LYS A 42 6.38 0.50 -0.74
N THR A 43 6.11 -0.13 -1.88
CA THR A 43 4.87 0.17 -2.63
C THR A 43 3.63 -0.08 -1.78
N LEU A 44 3.55 -1.24 -1.09
CA LEU A 44 2.43 -1.54 -0.19
C LEU A 44 2.32 -0.53 0.95
N LEU A 45 3.45 -0.20 1.61
CA LEU A 45 3.50 0.71 2.75
C LEU A 45 3.14 2.16 2.38
N TYR A 46 3.66 2.67 1.27
CA TYR A 46 3.48 4.07 0.90
C TYR A 46 2.16 4.36 0.19
N THR A 47 1.65 3.41 -0.59
CA THR A 47 0.45 3.64 -1.40
C THR A 47 -0.82 3.04 -0.79
N GLY A 48 -0.67 2.08 0.12
CA GLY A 48 -1.79 1.35 0.70
C GLY A 48 -2.65 0.60 -0.31
N VAL A 49 -2.13 0.26 -1.48
CA VAL A 49 -2.87 -0.53 -2.49
C VAL A 49 -3.21 -1.92 -1.97
N ARG A 50 -4.30 -2.50 -2.46
CA ARG A 50 -4.66 -3.88 -2.16
C ARG A 50 -3.67 -4.83 -2.84
N VAL A 51 -3.50 -6.04 -2.28
CA VAL A 51 -2.58 -7.03 -2.88
C VAL A 51 -2.97 -7.38 -4.31
N THR A 52 -4.26 -7.49 -4.61
CA THR A 52 -4.76 -7.75 -5.97
C THR A 52 -4.47 -6.58 -6.92
N GLU A 53 -4.50 -5.36 -6.43
CA GLU A 53 -4.13 -4.16 -7.19
C GLU A 53 -2.62 -4.14 -7.45
N LEU A 54 -1.80 -4.38 -6.42
CA LEU A 54 -0.34 -4.44 -6.54
C LEU A 54 0.12 -5.40 -7.66
N ILE A 55 -0.51 -6.55 -7.75
CA ILE A 55 -0.18 -7.59 -8.74
C ILE A 55 -0.40 -7.09 -10.17
N HIS A 56 -1.38 -6.21 -10.37
CA HIS A 56 -1.78 -5.73 -11.69
C HIS A 56 -1.22 -4.37 -12.07
N ILE A 57 -0.39 -3.73 -11.23
CA ILE A 57 0.30 -2.48 -11.60
C ILE A 57 1.25 -2.77 -12.77
N LYS A 58 1.06 -2.06 -13.87
CA LYS A 58 1.94 -2.13 -15.03
C LYS A 58 3.06 -1.07 -14.93
N LEU A 59 4.15 -1.28 -15.64
CA LEU A 59 5.24 -0.30 -15.71
C LEU A 59 4.79 1.04 -16.32
N SER A 60 3.75 1.01 -17.18
CA SER A 60 3.14 2.20 -17.78
C SER A 60 2.23 2.98 -16.84
N ASP A 61 1.86 2.40 -15.69
CA ASP A 61 0.95 3.04 -14.73
C ASP A 61 1.68 3.99 -13.77
N ILE A 62 3.02 4.12 -13.91
CA ILE A 62 3.85 4.90 -12.98
C ILE A 62 4.19 6.23 -13.60
N ASP A 63 3.76 7.31 -12.95
CA ASP A 63 4.11 8.69 -13.26
C ASP A 63 5.23 9.14 -12.30
N PHE A 64 6.45 9.24 -12.84
CA PHE A 64 7.62 9.68 -12.07
C PHE A 64 7.67 11.19 -11.84
N ASP A 65 7.04 11.96 -12.73
CA ASP A 65 7.06 13.43 -12.62
C ASP A 65 6.16 13.91 -11.49
N ARG A 66 5.00 13.26 -11.34
CA ARG A 66 4.03 13.56 -10.28
C ARG A 66 4.15 12.66 -9.05
N CYS A 67 5.05 11.68 -9.05
CA CYS A 67 5.16 10.66 -7.99
C CYS A 67 3.82 9.97 -7.70
N GLN A 68 3.19 9.45 -8.73
CA GLN A 68 1.85 8.84 -8.68
C GLN A 68 1.83 7.48 -9.40
N MET A 69 0.88 6.63 -8.99
CA MET A 69 0.59 5.35 -9.65
C MET A 69 -0.89 5.28 -10.00
N ARG A 70 -1.20 4.88 -11.22
CA ARG A 70 -2.57 4.55 -11.62
C ARG A 70 -2.90 3.14 -11.17
N ILE A 71 -4.01 2.99 -10.49
CA ILE A 71 -4.58 1.71 -10.11
C ILE A 71 -5.80 1.45 -10.97
N ASN A 72 -5.65 0.53 -11.91
CA ASN A 72 -6.70 0.16 -12.83
C ASN A 72 -7.64 -0.86 -12.19
N GLU A 73 -8.93 -0.80 -12.51
CA GLU A 73 -9.95 -1.73 -12.04
C GLU A 73 -9.95 -1.97 -10.52
N GLY A 74 -9.83 -0.91 -9.74
CA GLY A 74 -9.98 -0.97 -8.29
C GLY A 74 -11.35 -1.53 -7.88
N LYS A 75 -11.63 -1.58 -6.58
CA LYS A 75 -12.94 -2.04 -6.08
C LYS A 75 -14.06 -1.23 -6.76
N GLY A 76 -15.04 -1.93 -7.36
CA GLY A 76 -16.11 -1.30 -8.15
C GLY A 76 -15.73 -0.94 -9.59
N LYS A 77 -14.62 -1.46 -10.13
CA LYS A 77 -14.11 -1.20 -11.49
C LYS A 77 -13.80 0.29 -11.76
N LYS A 78 -13.49 1.06 -10.72
CA LYS A 78 -13.10 2.47 -10.85
C LYS A 78 -11.59 2.59 -10.77
N ASP A 79 -11.01 3.27 -11.75
CA ASP A 79 -9.61 3.66 -11.72
C ASP A 79 -9.40 4.73 -10.67
N ARG A 80 -8.23 4.71 -10.03
CA ARG A 80 -7.79 5.78 -9.15
C ARG A 80 -6.30 5.99 -9.25
N ILE A 81 -5.87 7.14 -8.80
CA ILE A 81 -4.45 7.50 -8.70
C ILE A 81 -4.07 7.47 -7.23
N VAL A 82 -2.93 6.88 -6.90
CA VAL A 82 -2.35 6.87 -5.56
C VAL A 82 -0.99 7.54 -5.57
N PRO A 83 -0.67 8.40 -4.60
CA PRO A 83 0.65 9.02 -4.50
C PRO A 83 1.67 8.05 -3.91
N TYR A 84 2.94 8.35 -4.14
CA TYR A 84 4.07 7.78 -3.40
C TYR A 84 5.08 8.88 -3.07
N PRO A 85 5.90 8.73 -2.00
CA PRO A 85 6.82 9.79 -1.59
C PRO A 85 7.92 10.02 -2.61
N THR A 86 8.33 11.28 -2.77
CA THR A 86 9.45 11.68 -3.64
C THR A 86 10.74 10.93 -3.32
N ALA A 87 11.00 10.65 -2.03
CA ALA A 87 12.14 9.86 -1.59
C ALA A 87 12.14 8.40 -2.11
N PHE A 88 10.98 7.88 -2.55
CA PHE A 88 10.88 6.55 -3.14
C PHE A 88 11.12 6.54 -4.66
N ARG A 89 11.04 7.69 -5.30
CA ARG A 89 11.11 7.87 -6.77
C ARG A 89 12.32 7.21 -7.40
N GLU A 90 13.51 7.48 -6.88
CA GLU A 90 14.77 6.96 -7.44
C GLU A 90 14.85 5.43 -7.34
N THR A 91 14.56 4.89 -6.15
CA THR A 91 14.56 3.43 -5.94
C THR A 91 13.55 2.72 -6.86
N LEU A 92 12.37 3.31 -7.03
CA LEU A 92 11.34 2.80 -7.93
C LEU A 92 11.77 2.89 -9.39
N ALA A 93 12.40 4.00 -9.82
CA ALA A 93 12.88 4.21 -11.18
C ALA A 93 13.93 3.15 -11.57
N ILE A 94 14.91 2.90 -10.70
CA ILE A 94 15.92 1.85 -10.92
C ILE A 94 15.25 0.47 -11.11
N HIS A 95 14.24 0.16 -10.30
CA HIS A 95 13.51 -1.10 -10.43
C HIS A 95 12.73 -1.18 -11.75
N VAL A 96 12.05 -0.10 -12.14
CA VAL A 96 11.29 -0.03 -13.40
C VAL A 96 12.21 -0.15 -14.61
N ASP A 97 13.36 0.51 -14.62
CA ASP A 97 14.32 0.44 -15.71
C ASP A 97 14.89 -0.98 -15.87
N ASN A 98 15.20 -1.64 -14.76
CA ASN A 98 15.62 -3.04 -14.79
C ASN A 98 14.50 -3.95 -15.31
N SER A 99 13.26 -3.69 -14.91
CA SER A 99 12.10 -4.45 -15.38
C SER A 99 11.85 -4.25 -16.87
N ARG A 100 12.01 -3.02 -17.39
CA ARG A 100 11.93 -2.71 -18.84
C ARG A 100 13.01 -3.42 -19.64
N LYS A 101 14.25 -3.41 -19.17
CA LYS A 101 15.38 -4.17 -19.79
C LYS A 101 15.05 -5.66 -19.88
N ASN A 102 14.35 -6.21 -18.90
CA ASN A 102 13.91 -7.61 -18.88
C ASN A 102 12.57 -7.84 -19.63
N LYS A 103 12.06 -6.83 -20.34
CA LYS A 103 10.80 -6.90 -21.11
C LYS A 103 9.60 -7.31 -20.27
N GLN A 104 9.54 -6.87 -19.02
CA GLN A 104 8.41 -7.07 -18.13
C GLN A 104 7.29 -6.09 -18.46
N THR A 105 6.05 -6.51 -18.24
CA THR A 105 4.86 -5.67 -18.39
C THR A 105 4.39 -5.14 -17.04
N TYR A 106 4.44 -6.00 -16.02
CA TYR A 106 3.98 -5.66 -14.68
C TYR A 106 5.12 -5.19 -13.79
N LEU A 107 4.83 -4.33 -12.84
CA LEU A 107 5.80 -3.80 -11.88
C LEU A 107 6.49 -4.92 -11.11
N PHE A 108 5.76 -5.99 -10.80
CA PHE A 108 6.28 -7.16 -10.10
C PHE A 108 5.94 -8.44 -10.86
N GLU A 109 6.96 -9.01 -11.48
CA GLU A 109 6.87 -10.32 -12.12
C GLU A 109 7.78 -11.34 -11.43
N SER A 110 7.28 -12.56 -11.38
CA SER A 110 8.02 -13.75 -10.90
C SER A 110 9.11 -14.15 -11.90
N SER A 111 9.95 -15.12 -11.53
CA SER A 111 10.93 -15.73 -12.45
C SER A 111 10.31 -16.38 -13.68
N TRP A 112 9.02 -16.70 -13.62
CA TRP A 112 8.24 -17.26 -14.74
C TRP A 112 7.71 -16.20 -15.70
N LYS A 113 8.13 -14.95 -15.59
CA LYS A 113 7.63 -13.79 -16.38
C LYS A 113 6.10 -13.64 -16.31
N LYS A 114 5.53 -13.95 -15.16
CA LYS A 114 4.09 -13.79 -14.85
C LYS A 114 3.94 -12.90 -13.61
N PRO A 115 2.84 -12.16 -13.48
CA PRO A 115 2.54 -11.43 -12.26
C PRO A 115 2.65 -12.36 -11.03
N TYR A 116 3.01 -11.80 -9.90
CA TYR A 116 2.92 -12.54 -8.64
C TYR A 116 1.45 -12.92 -8.37
N THR A 117 1.26 -13.98 -7.58
CA THR A 117 -0.06 -14.31 -7.03
C THR A 117 -0.22 -13.68 -5.66
N ASP A 118 -1.46 -13.46 -5.21
CA ASP A 118 -1.77 -13.02 -3.83
C ASP A 118 -1.04 -13.93 -2.80
N ARG A 119 -1.15 -15.25 -2.98
CA ARG A 119 -0.47 -16.23 -2.12
C ARG A 119 1.06 -16.04 -2.13
N GLY A 120 1.65 -15.74 -3.29
CA GLY A 120 3.08 -15.49 -3.42
C GLY A 120 3.51 -14.25 -2.65
N ILE A 121 2.78 -13.14 -2.78
CA ILE A 121 3.04 -11.91 -2.03
C ILE A 121 2.92 -12.16 -0.53
N ARG A 122 1.84 -12.81 -0.07
CA ARG A 122 1.65 -13.13 1.35
C ARG A 122 2.77 -14.02 1.90
N LYS A 123 3.27 -14.97 1.11
CA LYS A 123 4.42 -15.80 1.50
C LYS A 123 5.69 -14.97 1.69
N ILE A 124 5.94 -14.01 0.80
CA ILE A 124 7.07 -13.08 0.93
C ILE A 124 6.95 -12.27 2.22
N LEU A 125 5.77 -11.69 2.49
CA LEU A 125 5.55 -10.91 3.70
C LEU A 125 5.73 -11.77 4.97
N ALA A 126 5.20 -12.99 4.98
CA ALA A 126 5.35 -13.92 6.11
C ALA A 126 6.82 -14.29 6.39
N GLN A 127 7.63 -14.47 5.36
CA GLN A 127 9.08 -14.72 5.51
C GLN A 127 9.78 -13.57 6.22
N TYR A 128 9.42 -12.31 5.90
CA TYR A 128 10.01 -11.16 6.57
C TYR A 128 9.44 -10.94 7.98
N THR A 129 8.18 -11.28 8.23
CA THR A 129 7.63 -11.32 9.59
C THR A 129 8.46 -12.25 10.49
N GLN A 130 8.74 -13.45 10.01
CA GLN A 130 9.56 -14.41 10.75
C GLN A 130 10.99 -13.88 11.00
N LYS A 131 11.61 -13.29 9.96
CA LYS A 131 12.97 -12.73 10.05
C LYS A 131 13.08 -11.52 10.96
N SER A 132 12.02 -10.75 11.11
CA SER A 132 11.97 -9.57 11.98
C SER A 132 11.71 -9.89 13.46
N GLY A 133 11.37 -11.14 13.79
CA GLY A 133 11.03 -11.55 15.16
C GLY A 133 9.73 -10.97 15.69
N ILE A 134 8.86 -10.46 14.79
CA ILE A 134 7.54 -9.93 15.17
C ILE A 134 6.59 -11.11 15.40
N GLU A 135 5.89 -11.10 16.54
CA GLU A 135 4.95 -12.17 16.89
C GLU A 135 3.70 -12.20 16.00
N HIS A 136 3.28 -11.03 15.52
CA HIS A 136 2.08 -10.90 14.71
C HIS A 136 2.38 -10.94 13.23
N SER A 137 1.63 -11.76 12.48
CA SER A 137 1.82 -11.83 11.03
C SER A 137 1.57 -10.47 10.36
N ILE A 138 2.54 -9.98 9.60
CA ILE A 138 2.37 -8.83 8.72
C ILE A 138 1.73 -9.30 7.41
N SER A 139 0.65 -8.63 7.00
CA SER A 139 -0.08 -8.93 5.77
C SER A 139 -0.29 -7.66 4.95
N PRO A 140 -0.59 -7.74 3.63
CA PRO A 140 -0.86 -6.56 2.83
C PRO A 140 -1.95 -5.67 3.42
N HIS A 141 -2.97 -6.29 4.02
CA HIS A 141 -4.07 -5.57 4.65
C HIS A 141 -3.63 -4.83 5.92
N LYS A 142 -2.77 -5.45 6.74
CA LYS A 142 -2.21 -4.80 7.93
C LYS A 142 -1.29 -3.63 7.59
N LEU A 143 -0.46 -3.75 6.52
CA LEU A 143 0.37 -2.64 6.05
C LEU A 143 -0.49 -1.46 5.59
N ARG A 144 -1.56 -1.74 4.85
CA ARG A 144 -2.52 -0.73 4.43
C ARG A 144 -3.24 -0.08 5.62
N HIS A 145 -3.69 -0.85 6.60
CA HIS A 145 -4.30 -0.33 7.83
C HIS A 145 -3.31 0.55 8.60
N PHE A 146 -2.06 0.12 8.70
CA PHE A 146 -1.01 0.90 9.32
C PHE A 146 -0.87 2.27 8.66
N LEU A 147 -0.71 2.33 7.33
CA LEU A 147 -0.58 3.60 6.59
C LEU A 147 -1.72 4.55 6.91
N PHE A 148 -2.96 4.13 6.75
CA PHE A 148 -4.10 5.04 6.94
C PHE A 148 -4.30 5.42 8.41
N THR A 149 -4.04 4.52 9.37
CA THR A 149 -4.07 4.83 10.80
C THR A 149 -2.97 5.83 11.15
N TRP A 150 -1.76 5.65 10.61
CA TRP A 150 -0.63 6.55 10.81
C TRP A 150 -0.92 7.94 10.24
N MET A 151 -1.42 8.02 9.00
CA MET A 151 -1.81 9.30 8.38
C MET A 151 -2.86 10.05 9.20
N LYS A 152 -3.86 9.35 9.74
CA LYS A 152 -4.84 9.95 10.65
C LYS A 152 -4.23 10.48 11.93
N LYS A 153 -3.30 9.74 12.54
CA LYS A 153 -2.56 10.21 13.72
C LYS A 153 -1.74 11.47 13.42
N GLN A 154 -1.26 11.62 12.17
CA GLN A 154 -0.58 12.83 11.71
C GLN A 154 -1.55 13.98 11.37
N GLY A 155 -2.85 13.83 11.60
CA GLY A 155 -3.85 14.86 11.37
C GLY A 155 -4.29 15.01 9.91
N VAL A 156 -4.03 14.02 9.05
CA VAL A 156 -4.52 14.05 7.66
C VAL A 156 -6.02 13.77 7.65
N ASP A 157 -6.79 14.65 7.03
CA ASP A 157 -8.25 14.56 6.94
C ASP A 157 -8.70 13.32 6.15
N ASP A 158 -9.78 12.67 6.61
CA ASP A 158 -10.37 11.52 5.92
C ASP A 158 -10.78 11.83 4.47
N ALA A 159 -11.18 13.07 4.18
CA ALA A 159 -11.50 13.50 2.83
C ALA A 159 -10.31 13.45 1.88
N LEU A 160 -9.09 13.69 2.40
CA LEU A 160 -7.86 13.56 1.63
C LEU A 160 -7.44 12.11 1.44
N LEU A 161 -7.72 11.23 2.40
CA LEU A 161 -7.35 9.81 2.34
C LEU A 161 -8.31 8.95 1.50
N GLN A 162 -9.57 9.35 1.41
CA GLN A 162 -10.60 8.54 0.78
C GLN A 162 -10.35 8.26 -0.71
N PRO A 163 -9.95 9.22 -1.55
CA PRO A 163 -9.64 8.95 -2.97
C PRO A 163 -8.57 7.87 -3.14
N TYR A 164 -7.59 7.84 -2.23
CA TYR A 164 -6.48 6.87 -2.28
C TYR A 164 -6.88 5.52 -1.72
N SER A 165 -7.73 5.52 -0.70
CA SER A 165 -8.15 4.29 -0.04
C SER A 165 -9.13 3.46 -0.88
N GLY A 166 -9.87 4.07 -1.81
CA GLY A 166 -10.89 3.38 -2.60
C GLY A 166 -11.98 2.76 -1.73
N HIS A 167 -12.37 3.40 -0.61
CA HIS A 167 -13.54 3.04 0.17
C HIS A 167 -14.77 3.74 -0.40
N GLU A 168 -15.80 2.96 -0.74
CA GLU A 168 -16.99 3.42 -1.47
C GLU A 168 -18.02 4.19 -0.63
N SER A 169 -17.87 4.29 0.68
CA SER A 169 -18.95 4.84 1.50
C SER A 169 -18.61 6.21 2.07
N ARG A 170 -19.21 7.25 1.45
CA ARG A 170 -19.96 8.33 2.11
C ARG A 170 -20.46 9.36 1.10
N GLN A 171 -21.76 9.51 1.05
CA GLN A 171 -22.51 10.52 0.29
C GLN A 171 -22.15 11.99 0.62
N SER A 172 -21.39 12.23 1.69
CA SER A 172 -20.96 13.56 2.13
C SER A 172 -19.67 14.07 1.50
N LEU A 173 -19.05 13.33 0.59
CA LEU A 173 -17.72 13.64 0.04
C LEU A 173 -17.72 14.26 -1.35
N GLU A 174 -18.87 14.40 -1.99
CA GLU A 174 -18.96 15.15 -3.26
C GLU A 174 -18.50 16.60 -3.12
N MET A 175 -18.61 17.19 -1.94
CA MET A 175 -18.17 18.56 -1.68
C MET A 175 -16.64 18.67 -1.56
N TYR A 176 -15.93 17.59 -1.18
CA TYR A 176 -14.47 17.54 -1.02
C TYR A 176 -13.73 16.91 -2.20
N SER A 177 -14.45 16.33 -3.15
CA SER A 177 -13.86 15.81 -4.41
C SER A 177 -13.20 16.89 -5.28
N LYS A 178 -13.33 18.16 -4.88
CA LYS A 178 -12.70 19.33 -5.52
C LYS A 178 -11.30 19.65 -5.00
N LEU A 179 -10.83 19.01 -3.94
CA LEU A 179 -9.41 19.12 -3.55
C LEU A 179 -8.56 18.53 -4.65
N SER A 180 -7.67 19.34 -5.22
CA SER A 180 -6.82 18.86 -6.32
C SER A 180 -5.90 17.76 -5.80
N LEU A 181 -5.57 16.79 -6.65
CA LEU A 181 -4.55 15.78 -6.35
C LEU A 181 -3.22 16.42 -5.94
N ASN A 182 -2.91 17.62 -6.45
CA ASN A 182 -1.70 18.37 -6.09
C ASN A 182 -1.72 18.81 -4.62
N ASP A 183 -2.85 19.28 -4.11
CA ASP A 183 -2.99 19.67 -2.70
C ASP A 183 -2.82 18.45 -1.79
N ALA A 184 -3.44 17.32 -2.17
CA ALA A 184 -3.28 16.07 -1.46
C ALA A 184 -1.85 15.53 -1.50
N GLN A 185 -1.14 15.67 -2.63
CA GLN A 185 0.26 15.27 -2.76
C GLN A 185 1.16 16.08 -1.81
N THR A 186 0.97 17.39 -1.73
CA THR A 186 1.75 18.26 -0.84
C THR A 186 1.60 17.85 0.62
N VAL A 187 0.36 17.59 1.05
CA VAL A 187 0.08 17.12 2.43
C VAL A 187 0.67 15.74 2.65
N TYR A 188 0.54 14.83 1.69
CA TYR A 188 1.14 13.50 1.75
C TYR A 188 2.66 13.57 1.92
N ASP A 189 3.36 14.30 1.05
CA ASP A 189 4.82 14.42 1.08
C ASP A 189 5.31 15.09 2.37
N SER A 190 4.55 16.05 2.91
CA SER A 190 4.89 16.67 4.19
C SER A 190 4.80 15.70 5.37
N LYS A 191 3.87 14.75 5.32
CA LYS A 191 3.60 13.82 6.42
C LYS A 191 4.37 12.51 6.31
N ILE A 192 4.64 12.01 5.09
CA ILE A 192 5.33 10.75 4.88
C ILE A 192 6.82 10.81 5.23
N LYS A 193 7.39 12.02 5.40
CA LYS A 193 8.79 12.21 5.79
C LYS A 193 9.13 11.53 7.12
N ASP A 194 8.16 11.50 8.04
CA ASP A 194 8.31 10.89 9.37
C ASP A 194 7.80 9.44 9.40
N PHE A 195 7.57 8.84 8.23
CA PHE A 195 7.12 7.46 8.13
C PHE A 195 8.27 6.51 8.49
N PRO A 196 8.03 5.43 9.28
CA PRO A 196 9.08 4.65 9.91
C PRO A 196 9.86 3.69 8.98
N VAL A 197 9.84 3.94 7.66
CA VAL A 197 10.62 3.14 6.67
C VAL A 197 11.21 4.01 5.58
#